data_1d849da2f68561bfb5cdc29a26852b09
#
_entry.id   1d849da2f68561bfb5cdc29a26852b09
#
_cell.length_a   1.000
_cell.length_b   1.000
_cell.length_c   1.000
_cell.angle_alpha   90.00
_cell.angle_beta   90.00
_cell.angle_gamma   90.00
#
_symmetry.space_group_name_H-M   'P 1'
#
loop_
_entity.id
_entity.type
_entity.pdbx_description
1 polymer ?
#
loop_
_entity_poly.entity_id
_entity_poly.type
_entity_poly.pdbx_seq_one_letter_code
_entity_poly.pdbx_strand_id
1 'polypeptide(L)'
;MLLCGLLLLTVSIAVLNTLVPLWLTHAQLPTWQVGVVSSSYFTGNLLGTLVAGKLIKRIGFTRSYHLACLVFAFATVGMVLSLDFWSWIGWRFFAGVGCAWIWVIVESALLRSGNLSNRGQLLAAYMIVYYLGTVAGQLLLSSVSTELLDVVPWVTAVVMAAMLPMLFARVNNQDDEAQQASIWQMFKRRDARLGINGCIISGIVLGSLYGLMPLYLNHQGMSDANVGYWMALLVSSGIVGQWPVGRLADRYGRLLVLRIQVFVVILASIAMLGNYAMAPALFILGCAGFTLYPVAMSWACEKVLPHQLVAMNQTLLMSYTVGSLLGPAMTSMLMQSYSDRLLFVMIAGVALVYLMMLLKKPDHHHTPLAAA
;
A
#
# COMPACT_ATOMS: atom_id res chain seq x y z
N MET A 1 1.14 -1.33 23.18
CA MET A 1 1.60 0.06 23.06
C MET A 1 1.89 0.45 21.61
N LEU A 2 2.88 -0.15 20.91
CA LEU A 2 3.17 0.15 19.49
C LEU A 2 1.95 0.02 18.56
N LEU A 3 1.14 -1.02 18.73
CA LEU A 3 -0.06 -1.26 17.93
C LEU A 3 -1.15 -0.18 18.14
N CYS A 4 -1.22 0.45 19.31
CA CYS A 4 -2.15 1.56 19.55
C CYS A 4 -1.72 2.81 18.76
N GLY A 5 -0.42 3.14 18.77
CA GLY A 5 0.11 4.22 17.94
C GLY A 5 -0.10 3.95 16.43
N LEU A 6 0.12 2.71 16.02
CA LEU A 6 -0.14 2.26 14.65
C LEU A 6 -1.60 2.47 14.24
N LEU A 7 -2.56 2.10 15.10
CA LEU A 7 -3.99 2.27 14.82
C LEU A 7 -4.33 3.74 14.54
N LEU A 8 -3.87 4.64 15.39
CA LEU A 8 -4.10 6.09 15.23
C LEU A 8 -3.49 6.62 13.93
N LEU A 9 -2.26 6.19 13.62
CA LEU A 9 -1.57 6.58 12.39
C LEU A 9 -2.27 6.05 11.14
N THR A 10 -2.72 4.80 11.16
CA THR A 10 -3.41 4.21 9.99
C THR A 10 -4.75 4.87 9.72
N VAL A 11 -5.50 5.23 10.76
CA VAL A 11 -6.72 6.05 10.63
C VAL A 11 -6.40 7.37 9.92
N SER A 12 -5.39 8.11 10.43
CA SER A 12 -4.98 9.41 9.89
C SER A 12 -4.53 9.32 8.42
N ILE A 13 -3.69 8.33 8.11
CA ILE A 13 -3.16 8.08 6.76
C ILE A 13 -4.31 7.72 5.80
N ALA A 14 -5.24 6.88 6.23
CA ALA A 14 -6.37 6.45 5.40
C ALA A 14 -7.29 7.63 5.05
N VAL A 15 -7.61 8.48 6.02
CA VAL A 15 -8.38 9.71 5.82
C VAL A 15 -7.71 10.61 4.79
N LEU A 16 -6.41 10.91 4.96
CA LEU A 16 -5.68 11.78 4.04
C LEU A 16 -5.54 11.18 2.63
N ASN A 17 -5.33 9.87 2.51
CA ASN A 17 -5.18 9.23 1.20
C ASN A 17 -6.46 9.30 0.37
N THR A 18 -7.62 9.39 1.00
CA THR A 18 -8.91 9.57 0.30
C THR A 18 -9.25 11.04 0.11
N LEU A 19 -9.04 11.89 1.11
CA LEU A 19 -9.43 13.30 1.02
C LEU A 19 -8.49 14.13 0.14
N VAL A 20 -7.20 13.81 0.07
CA VAL A 20 -6.27 14.58 -0.77
C VAL A 20 -6.71 14.60 -2.25
N PRO A 21 -6.98 13.47 -2.91
CA PRO A 21 -7.53 13.51 -4.27
C PRO A 21 -8.84 14.29 -4.36
N LEU A 22 -9.74 14.20 -3.37
CA LEU A 22 -11.02 14.93 -3.35
C LEU A 22 -10.80 16.43 -3.22
N TRP A 23 -9.98 16.90 -2.30
CA TRP A 23 -9.65 18.32 -2.15
C TRP A 23 -9.08 18.94 -3.42
N LEU A 24 -8.18 18.22 -4.08
CA LEU A 24 -7.59 18.67 -5.36
C LEU A 24 -8.66 18.72 -6.47
N THR A 25 -9.60 17.77 -6.47
CA THR A 25 -10.72 17.75 -7.42
C THR A 25 -11.68 18.91 -7.14
N HIS A 26 -12.03 19.16 -5.87
CA HIS A 26 -12.87 20.29 -5.47
C HIS A 26 -12.19 21.64 -5.79
N ALA A 27 -10.87 21.71 -5.70
CA ALA A 27 -10.09 22.88 -6.15
C ALA A 27 -9.96 22.98 -7.68
N GLN A 28 -10.68 22.13 -8.44
CA GLN A 28 -10.72 22.13 -9.90
C GLN A 28 -9.35 21.89 -10.58
N LEU A 29 -8.44 21.15 -9.92
CA LEU A 29 -7.20 20.75 -10.54
C LEU A 29 -7.47 19.68 -11.61
N PRO A 30 -6.75 19.71 -12.74
CA PRO A 30 -6.86 18.67 -13.78
C PRO A 30 -6.53 17.28 -13.22
N THR A 31 -7.19 16.25 -13.72
CA THR A 31 -7.04 14.86 -13.26
C THR A 31 -5.58 14.39 -13.24
N TRP A 32 -4.78 14.76 -14.24
CA TRP A 32 -3.36 14.39 -14.29
C TRP A 32 -2.56 14.98 -13.13
N GLN A 33 -2.90 16.20 -12.68
CA GLN A 33 -2.24 16.81 -11.52
C GLN A 33 -2.58 16.07 -10.23
N VAL A 34 -3.82 15.64 -10.05
CA VAL A 34 -4.24 14.81 -8.92
C VAL A 34 -3.44 13.50 -8.88
N GLY A 35 -3.27 12.86 -10.02
CA GLY A 35 -2.46 11.64 -10.13
C GLY A 35 -0.99 11.86 -9.83
N VAL A 36 -0.38 12.94 -10.28
CA VAL A 36 1.01 13.31 -10.02
C VAL A 36 1.21 13.60 -8.53
N VAL A 37 0.30 14.33 -7.88
CA VAL A 37 0.34 14.58 -6.43
C VAL A 37 0.22 13.27 -5.64
N SER A 38 -0.67 12.36 -6.06
CA SER A 38 -0.77 11.02 -5.46
C SER A 38 0.52 10.21 -5.64
N SER A 39 1.14 10.27 -6.81
CA SER A 39 2.41 9.60 -7.11
C SER A 39 3.58 10.17 -6.31
N SER A 40 3.57 11.48 -6.01
CA SER A 40 4.63 12.10 -5.19
C SER A 40 4.69 11.52 -3.78
N TYR A 41 3.55 11.14 -3.20
CA TYR A 41 3.50 10.42 -1.93
C TYR A 41 4.24 9.07 -1.99
N PHE A 42 4.01 8.29 -3.03
CA PHE A 42 4.72 7.01 -3.22
C PHE A 42 6.20 7.20 -3.54
N THR A 43 6.57 8.30 -4.20
CA THR A 43 7.99 8.68 -4.39
C THR A 43 8.66 8.96 -3.04
N GLY A 44 8.00 9.73 -2.18
CA GLY A 44 8.47 9.98 -0.83
C GLY A 44 8.59 8.69 0.00
N ASN A 45 7.61 7.81 -0.14
CA ASN A 45 7.60 6.50 0.53
C ASN A 45 8.79 5.63 0.08
N LEU A 46 9.07 5.55 -1.22
CA LEU A 46 10.22 4.81 -1.76
C LEU A 46 11.56 5.35 -1.21
N LEU A 47 11.78 6.65 -1.33
CA LEU A 47 13.03 7.28 -0.87
C LEU A 47 13.15 7.23 0.66
N GLY A 48 12.06 7.42 1.38
CA GLY A 48 12.00 7.29 2.83
C GLY A 48 12.41 5.90 3.31
N THR A 49 11.92 4.87 2.66
CA THR A 49 12.28 3.47 2.98
C THR A 49 13.78 3.20 2.83
N LEU A 50 14.42 3.76 1.79
CA LEU A 50 15.87 3.59 1.57
C LEU A 50 16.72 4.23 2.67
N VAL A 51 16.22 5.29 3.31
CA VAL A 51 16.93 6.06 4.34
C VAL A 51 16.60 5.59 5.75
N ALA A 52 15.44 4.95 5.96
CA ALA A 52 14.92 4.59 7.28
C ALA A 52 15.90 3.78 8.14
N GLY A 53 16.61 2.79 7.56
CA GLY A 53 17.60 1.99 8.28
C GLY A 53 18.79 2.82 8.79
N LYS A 54 19.27 3.77 7.99
CA LYS A 54 20.34 4.69 8.40
C LYS A 54 19.87 5.64 9.52
N LEU A 55 18.63 6.09 9.45
CA LEU A 55 18.01 6.93 10.45
C LEU A 55 17.94 6.21 11.81
N ILE A 56 17.42 4.99 11.82
CA ILE A 56 17.31 4.16 13.03
C ILE A 56 18.69 3.91 13.66
N LYS A 57 19.69 3.57 12.85
CA LYS A 57 21.06 3.39 13.32
C LYS A 57 21.62 4.64 14.00
N ARG A 58 21.33 5.83 13.45
CA ARG A 58 21.93 7.10 13.91
C ARG A 58 21.29 7.64 15.18
N ILE A 59 19.99 7.59 15.32
CA ILE A 59 19.26 8.23 16.43
C ILE A 59 18.39 7.28 17.27
N GLY A 60 18.33 5.98 16.91
CA GLY A 60 17.56 4.94 17.61
C GLY A 60 16.08 4.93 17.24
N PHE A 61 15.37 3.87 17.64
CA PHE A 61 13.97 3.62 17.27
C PHE A 61 13.01 4.72 17.73
N THR A 62 13.05 5.07 19.01
CA THR A 62 12.10 6.03 19.59
C THR A 62 12.21 7.41 18.97
N ARG A 63 13.44 7.94 18.84
CA ARG A 63 13.65 9.26 18.23
C ARG A 63 13.30 9.28 16.75
N SER A 64 13.63 8.19 16.03
CA SER A 64 13.29 8.05 14.61
C SER A 64 11.78 8.05 14.41
N TYR A 65 11.03 7.35 15.27
CA TYR A 65 9.57 7.32 15.24
C TYR A 65 8.94 8.70 15.46
N HIS A 66 9.40 9.42 16.51
CA HIS A 66 8.92 10.77 16.76
C HIS A 66 9.23 11.72 15.61
N LEU A 67 10.46 11.66 15.06
CA LEU A 67 10.81 12.45 13.88
C LEU A 67 9.93 12.13 12.69
N ALA A 68 9.63 10.85 12.45
CA ALA A 68 8.74 10.41 11.37
C ALA A 68 7.32 10.97 11.53
N CYS A 69 6.75 10.91 12.74
CA CYS A 69 5.45 11.49 13.05
C CYS A 69 5.45 13.02 12.87
N LEU A 70 6.52 13.71 13.31
CA LEU A 70 6.66 15.15 13.13
C LEU A 70 6.76 15.55 11.65
N VAL A 71 7.53 14.81 10.83
CA VAL A 71 7.61 15.05 9.38
C VAL A 71 6.25 14.87 8.73
N PHE A 72 5.52 13.81 9.11
CA PHE A 72 4.19 13.54 8.58
C PHE A 72 3.18 14.63 9.01
N ALA A 73 3.17 15.03 10.29
CA ALA A 73 2.31 16.08 10.81
C ALA A 73 2.62 17.44 10.15
N PHE A 74 3.90 17.80 10.03
CA PHE A 74 4.34 19.03 9.37
C PHE A 74 3.91 19.07 7.90
N ALA A 75 4.08 17.97 7.18
CA ALA A 75 3.62 17.86 5.80
C ALA A 75 2.09 18.00 5.68
N THR A 76 1.34 17.44 6.64
CA THR A 76 -0.12 17.57 6.70
C THR A 76 -0.55 19.02 6.92
N VAL A 77 0.06 19.70 7.88
CA VAL A 77 -0.21 21.14 8.14
C VAL A 77 0.18 22.00 6.93
N GLY A 78 1.30 21.66 6.27
CA GLY A 78 1.76 22.36 5.08
C GLY A 78 0.75 22.39 3.93
N MET A 79 -0.10 21.36 3.81
CA MET A 79 -1.16 21.31 2.78
C MET A 79 -2.19 22.43 2.92
N VAL A 80 -2.37 23.02 4.12
CA VAL A 80 -3.28 24.14 4.36
C VAL A 80 -2.68 25.48 3.89
N LEU A 81 -1.35 25.59 3.87
CA LEU A 81 -0.66 26.85 3.59
C LEU A 81 -0.82 27.32 2.14
N SER A 82 -1.00 26.40 1.22
CA SER A 82 -1.12 26.72 -0.20
C SER A 82 -1.85 25.58 -0.94
N LEU A 83 -2.81 25.93 -1.78
CA LEU A 83 -3.48 25.00 -2.71
C LEU A 83 -2.77 24.94 -4.07
N ASP A 84 -1.52 25.41 -4.16
CA ASP A 84 -0.71 25.35 -5.37
C ASP A 84 -0.22 23.94 -5.66
N PHE A 85 -0.26 23.55 -6.93
CA PHE A 85 0.13 22.21 -7.39
C PHE A 85 1.55 21.78 -6.97
N TRP A 86 2.54 22.68 -7.11
CA TRP A 86 3.93 22.37 -6.78
C TRP A 86 4.14 22.21 -5.29
N SER A 87 3.45 23.03 -4.48
CA SER A 87 3.47 22.93 -3.02
C SER A 87 2.89 21.59 -2.57
N TRP A 88 1.78 21.15 -3.17
CA TRP A 88 1.15 19.87 -2.84
C TRP A 88 2.01 18.67 -3.22
N ILE A 89 2.75 18.72 -4.33
CA ILE A 89 3.77 17.70 -4.64
C ILE A 89 4.79 17.60 -3.51
N GLY A 90 5.31 18.74 -3.05
CA GLY A 90 6.28 18.79 -1.96
C GLY A 90 5.73 18.23 -0.64
N TRP A 91 4.55 18.70 -0.23
CA TRP A 91 3.93 18.23 1.03
C TRP A 91 3.58 16.75 0.98
N ARG A 92 3.03 16.26 -0.12
CA ARG A 92 2.73 14.83 -0.29
C ARG A 92 4.00 13.98 -0.31
N PHE A 93 5.07 14.46 -0.92
CA PHE A 93 6.37 13.79 -0.87
C PHE A 93 6.86 13.63 0.58
N PHE A 94 6.87 14.70 1.37
CA PHE A 94 7.29 14.62 2.78
C PHE A 94 6.34 13.77 3.64
N ALA A 95 5.05 13.81 3.38
CA ALA A 95 4.10 12.90 4.01
C ALA A 95 4.43 11.43 3.70
N GLY A 96 4.80 11.12 2.45
CA GLY A 96 5.27 9.80 2.04
C GLY A 96 6.54 9.38 2.76
N VAL A 97 7.53 10.27 2.89
CA VAL A 97 8.78 10.00 3.65
C VAL A 97 8.47 9.68 5.11
N GLY A 98 7.65 10.52 5.78
CA GLY A 98 7.25 10.30 7.17
C GLY A 98 6.53 8.97 7.35
N CYS A 99 5.59 8.66 6.46
CA CYS A 99 4.85 7.39 6.45
C CYS A 99 5.78 6.17 6.30
N ALA A 100 6.73 6.21 5.35
CA ALA A 100 7.70 5.14 5.16
C ALA A 100 8.55 4.88 6.41
N TRP A 101 9.03 5.94 7.05
CA TRP A 101 9.78 5.82 8.29
C TRP A 101 8.95 5.19 9.40
N ILE A 102 7.68 5.60 9.56
CA ILE A 102 6.75 5.01 10.54
C ILE A 102 6.63 3.50 10.31
N TRP A 103 6.35 3.07 9.07
CA TRP A 103 6.17 1.65 8.74
C TRP A 103 7.43 0.84 9.04
N VAL A 104 8.59 1.26 8.54
CA VAL A 104 9.85 0.55 8.74
C VAL A 104 10.22 0.47 10.23
N ILE A 105 10.00 1.55 11.00
CA ILE A 105 10.32 1.59 12.42
C ILE A 105 9.39 0.67 13.21
N VAL A 106 8.07 0.74 12.99
CA VAL A 106 7.09 -0.07 13.71
C VAL A 106 7.29 -1.56 13.41
N GLU A 107 7.43 -1.93 12.15
CA GLU A 107 7.66 -3.32 11.73
C GLU A 107 8.97 -3.87 12.31
N SER A 108 10.06 -3.11 12.20
CA SER A 108 11.36 -3.51 12.75
C SER A 108 11.32 -3.63 14.27
N ALA A 109 10.64 -2.72 14.97
CA ALA A 109 10.49 -2.76 16.42
C ALA A 109 9.66 -3.97 16.88
N LEU A 110 8.59 -4.31 16.15
CA LEU A 110 7.77 -5.50 16.43
C LEU A 110 8.56 -6.79 16.21
N LEU A 111 9.32 -6.90 15.14
CA LEU A 111 10.16 -8.06 14.84
C LEU A 111 11.25 -8.27 15.89
N ARG A 112 11.79 -7.19 16.47
CA ARG A 112 12.79 -7.23 17.56
C ARG A 112 12.17 -7.52 18.92
N SER A 113 10.92 -7.14 19.15
CA SER A 113 10.22 -7.35 20.42
C SER A 113 9.73 -8.79 20.60
N GLY A 114 9.62 -9.56 19.50
CA GLY A 114 9.11 -10.93 19.47
C GLY A 114 10.21 -11.98 19.55
N ASN A 115 9.92 -13.10 20.23
CA ASN A 115 10.71 -14.32 20.13
C ASN A 115 10.42 -15.02 18.80
N LEU A 116 11.31 -15.91 18.34
CA LEU A 116 11.13 -16.65 17.09
C LEU A 116 9.78 -17.38 16.99
N SER A 117 9.25 -17.83 18.14
CA SER A 117 7.97 -18.56 18.23
C SER A 117 6.72 -17.67 18.07
N ASN A 118 6.80 -16.36 18.35
CA ASN A 118 5.62 -15.47 18.31
C ASN A 118 5.69 -14.34 17.26
N ARG A 119 6.78 -14.28 16.49
CA ARG A 119 6.94 -13.27 15.42
C ARG A 119 5.80 -13.28 14.41
N GLY A 120 5.32 -14.46 14.02
CA GLY A 120 4.17 -14.60 13.11
C GLY A 120 2.88 -14.02 13.70
N GLN A 121 2.63 -14.23 14.99
CA GLN A 121 1.46 -13.66 15.66
C GLN A 121 1.53 -12.13 15.77
N LEU A 122 2.74 -11.59 16.04
CA LEU A 122 2.95 -10.14 16.10
C LEU A 122 2.75 -9.48 14.73
N LEU A 123 3.23 -10.09 13.66
CA LEU A 123 3.00 -9.61 12.30
C LEU A 123 1.53 -9.72 11.89
N ALA A 124 0.84 -10.80 12.29
CA ALA A 124 -0.60 -10.92 12.05
C ALA A 124 -1.38 -9.83 12.80
N ALA A 125 -1.06 -9.57 14.07
CA ALA A 125 -1.67 -8.48 14.84
C ALA A 125 -1.39 -7.11 14.22
N TYR A 126 -0.17 -6.87 13.74
CA TYR A 126 0.20 -5.67 13.00
C TYR A 126 -0.68 -5.47 11.76
N MET A 127 -0.86 -6.50 10.93
CA MET A 127 -1.69 -6.43 9.72
C MET A 127 -3.17 -6.22 10.05
N ILE A 128 -3.69 -6.87 11.10
CA ILE A 128 -5.06 -6.66 11.57
C ILE A 128 -5.27 -5.21 11.99
N VAL A 129 -4.38 -4.66 12.81
CA VAL A 129 -4.47 -3.26 13.27
C VAL A 129 -4.36 -2.29 12.10
N TYR A 130 -3.45 -2.55 11.16
CA TYR A 130 -3.29 -1.76 9.94
C TYR A 130 -4.60 -1.68 9.15
N TYR A 131 -5.20 -2.83 8.83
CA TYR A 131 -6.44 -2.86 8.06
C TYR A 131 -7.64 -2.30 8.83
N LEU A 132 -7.77 -2.61 10.12
CA LEU A 132 -8.83 -2.04 10.96
C LEU A 132 -8.75 -0.52 11.02
N GLY A 133 -7.55 0.03 11.23
CA GLY A 133 -7.35 1.47 11.23
C GLY A 133 -7.66 2.09 9.87
N THR A 134 -7.29 1.43 8.78
CA THR A 134 -7.58 1.90 7.42
C THR A 134 -9.09 1.92 7.17
N VAL A 135 -9.82 0.85 7.48
CA VAL A 135 -11.29 0.80 7.33
C VAL A 135 -11.98 1.83 8.23
N ALA A 136 -11.54 1.94 9.50
CA ALA A 136 -12.09 2.93 10.43
C ALA A 136 -11.88 4.36 9.92
N GLY A 137 -10.70 4.67 9.36
CA GLY A 137 -10.43 5.98 8.75
C GLY A 137 -11.36 6.29 7.58
N GLN A 138 -11.61 5.31 6.72
CA GLN A 138 -12.56 5.48 5.60
C GLN A 138 -14.00 5.69 6.08
N LEU A 139 -14.44 4.93 7.10
CA LEU A 139 -15.80 5.08 7.65
C LEU A 139 -15.99 6.40 8.40
N LEU A 140 -14.93 6.95 9.01
CA LEU A 140 -15.01 8.26 9.66
C LEU A 140 -15.41 9.38 8.68
N LEU A 141 -15.06 9.27 7.40
CA LEU A 141 -15.42 10.27 6.37
C LEU A 141 -16.93 10.42 6.20
N SER A 142 -17.73 9.44 6.60
CA SER A 142 -19.18 9.52 6.57
C SER A 142 -19.80 10.30 7.75
N SER A 143 -19.00 10.53 8.80
CA SER A 143 -19.49 11.04 10.09
C SER A 143 -18.86 12.36 10.53
N VAL A 144 -17.81 12.80 9.84
CA VAL A 144 -17.06 14.03 10.16
C VAL A 144 -17.04 14.97 8.97
N SER A 145 -16.72 16.24 9.23
CA SER A 145 -16.45 17.20 8.14
C SER A 145 -15.30 16.71 7.27
N THR A 146 -15.43 16.89 5.96
CA THR A 146 -14.40 16.57 4.96
C THR A 146 -13.63 17.81 4.50
N GLU A 147 -13.94 18.97 5.07
CA GLU A 147 -13.27 20.22 4.76
C GLU A 147 -11.81 20.21 5.23
N LEU A 148 -10.91 20.73 4.38
CA LEU A 148 -9.48 20.75 4.62
C LEU A 148 -9.11 21.38 5.98
N LEU A 149 -9.74 22.51 6.31
CA LEU A 149 -9.45 23.28 7.53
C LEU A 149 -9.93 22.56 8.81
N ASP A 150 -10.94 21.70 8.71
CA ASP A 150 -11.44 20.92 9.85
C ASP A 150 -10.64 19.64 10.04
N VAL A 151 -10.29 18.97 8.95
CA VAL A 151 -9.64 17.66 8.97
C VAL A 151 -8.16 17.76 9.37
N VAL A 152 -7.42 18.74 8.86
CA VAL A 152 -5.98 18.84 9.08
C VAL A 152 -5.62 19.01 10.55
N PRO A 153 -6.28 19.89 11.35
CA PRO A 153 -6.01 19.98 12.79
C PRO A 153 -6.29 18.67 13.53
N TRP A 154 -7.42 18.02 13.20
CA TRP A 154 -7.78 16.73 13.80
C TRP A 154 -6.77 15.63 13.47
N VAL A 155 -6.42 15.45 12.19
CA VAL A 155 -5.42 14.46 11.75
C VAL A 155 -4.08 14.73 12.42
N THR A 156 -3.65 15.99 12.47
CA THR A 156 -2.41 16.38 13.12
C THR A 156 -2.43 16.04 14.62
N ALA A 157 -3.53 16.33 15.31
CA ALA A 157 -3.68 15.97 16.73
C ALA A 157 -3.61 14.46 16.96
N VAL A 158 -4.27 13.66 16.09
CA VAL A 158 -4.22 12.19 16.18
C VAL A 158 -2.80 11.65 15.91
N VAL A 159 -2.08 12.20 14.94
CA VAL A 159 -0.68 11.84 14.67
C VAL A 159 0.22 12.18 15.85
N MET A 160 0.01 13.34 16.48
CA MET A 160 0.76 13.74 17.70
C MET A 160 0.43 12.81 18.87
N ALA A 161 -0.84 12.43 19.05
CA ALA A 161 -1.25 11.46 20.07
C ALA A 161 -0.63 10.07 19.83
N ALA A 162 -0.43 9.68 18.58
CA ALA A 162 0.22 8.41 18.23
C ALA A 162 1.71 8.35 18.64
N MET A 163 2.33 9.48 18.98
CA MET A 163 3.71 9.52 19.52
C MET A 163 3.77 9.04 20.98
N LEU A 164 2.71 9.21 21.75
CA LEU A 164 2.68 8.92 23.19
C LEU A 164 2.97 7.44 23.53
N PRO A 165 2.38 6.43 22.85
CA PRO A 165 2.67 5.04 23.17
C PRO A 165 4.14 4.66 23.01
N MET A 166 4.89 5.32 22.12
CA MET A 166 6.30 5.02 21.88
C MET A 166 7.21 5.53 22.99
N LEU A 167 6.77 6.53 23.77
CA LEU A 167 7.52 7.02 24.94
C LEU A 167 7.65 5.94 26.02
N PHE A 168 6.66 5.04 26.11
CA PHE A 168 6.62 3.95 27.09
C PHE A 168 7.11 2.60 26.52
N ALA A 169 7.40 2.54 25.22
CA ALA A 169 7.90 1.34 24.56
C ALA A 169 9.43 1.25 24.73
N ARG A 170 9.92 0.14 25.30
CA ARG A 170 11.35 -0.18 25.33
C ARG A 170 11.70 -1.01 24.11
N VAL A 171 12.35 -0.42 23.11
CA VAL A 171 12.87 -1.13 21.94
C VAL A 171 14.39 -1.27 22.09
N ASN A 172 14.87 -2.50 21.99
CA ASN A 172 16.32 -2.77 22.09
C ASN A 172 17.02 -2.27 20.81
N ASN A 173 18.07 -1.46 20.99
CA ASN A 173 18.84 -0.85 19.90
C ASN A 173 20.07 -1.70 19.48
N GLN A 174 20.16 -2.97 19.89
CA GLN A 174 21.30 -3.80 19.50
C GLN A 174 21.36 -3.97 17.98
N ASP A 175 22.54 -3.68 17.44
CA ASP A 175 22.85 -3.87 16.02
C ASP A 175 23.09 -5.37 15.72
N ASP A 176 22.15 -6.00 15.06
CA ASP A 176 22.42 -7.26 14.36
C ASP A 176 23.14 -6.92 13.04
N GLU A 177 24.45 -7.05 13.01
CA GLU A 177 25.25 -7.06 11.77
C GLU A 177 25.00 -8.37 10.98
N ALA A 178 23.78 -8.60 10.55
CA ALA A 178 23.55 -9.62 9.53
C ALA A 178 24.14 -9.12 8.21
N GLN A 179 25.09 -9.85 7.63
CA GLN A 179 25.60 -9.63 6.27
C GLN A 179 24.39 -9.59 5.31
N GLN A 180 24.00 -8.39 4.93
CA GLN A 180 22.86 -8.19 4.03
C GLN A 180 23.30 -8.51 2.60
N ALA A 181 22.66 -9.52 1.99
CA ALA A 181 22.79 -9.76 0.56
C ALA A 181 22.40 -8.49 -0.22
N SER A 182 23.03 -8.26 -1.37
CA SER A 182 22.78 -7.05 -2.17
C SER A 182 21.39 -7.09 -2.81
N ILE A 183 20.60 -6.03 -2.62
CA ILE A 183 19.30 -5.83 -3.28
C ILE A 183 19.42 -5.95 -4.81
N TRP A 184 20.51 -5.41 -5.39
CA TRP A 184 20.77 -5.49 -6.84
C TRP A 184 20.95 -6.91 -7.36
N GLN A 185 21.50 -7.81 -6.55
CA GLN A 185 21.61 -9.23 -6.93
C GLN A 185 20.23 -9.89 -6.98
N MET A 186 19.31 -9.49 -6.09
CA MET A 186 17.94 -10.02 -6.06
C MET A 186 17.14 -9.58 -7.29
N PHE A 187 17.28 -8.34 -7.76
CA PHE A 187 16.64 -7.88 -9.01
C PHE A 187 17.09 -8.68 -10.24
N LYS A 188 18.32 -9.17 -10.28
CA LYS A 188 18.87 -9.94 -11.41
C LYS A 188 18.45 -11.41 -11.41
N ARG A 189 17.83 -11.92 -10.35
CA ARG A 189 17.43 -13.32 -10.25
C ARG A 189 16.30 -13.66 -11.22
N ARG A 190 16.59 -14.60 -12.13
CA ARG A 190 15.62 -15.05 -13.16
C ARG A 190 14.45 -15.84 -12.57
N ASP A 191 14.69 -16.61 -11.50
CA ASP A 191 13.69 -17.40 -10.79
C ASP A 191 12.66 -16.55 -10.02
N ALA A 192 13.07 -15.37 -9.52
CA ALA A 192 12.21 -14.42 -8.81
C ALA A 192 11.51 -13.41 -9.74
N ARG A 193 11.89 -13.32 -11.03
CA ARG A 193 11.44 -12.27 -11.96
C ARG A 193 9.91 -12.16 -12.06
N LEU A 194 9.19 -13.28 -12.11
CA LEU A 194 7.72 -13.25 -12.18
C LEU A 194 7.10 -12.68 -10.90
N GLY A 195 7.64 -13.02 -9.73
CA GLY A 195 7.18 -12.44 -8.47
C GLY A 195 7.49 -10.95 -8.37
N ILE A 196 8.69 -10.51 -8.80
CA ILE A 196 9.08 -9.09 -8.88
C ILE A 196 8.11 -8.33 -9.77
N ASN A 197 7.82 -8.85 -10.98
CA ASN A 197 6.83 -8.24 -11.88
C ASN A 197 5.43 -8.21 -11.26
N GLY A 198 5.03 -9.29 -10.56
CA GLY A 198 3.76 -9.33 -9.84
C GLY A 198 3.64 -8.26 -8.75
N CYS A 199 4.72 -7.97 -8.04
CA CYS A 199 4.77 -6.88 -7.07
C CYS A 199 4.64 -5.50 -7.75
N ILE A 200 5.30 -5.28 -8.90
CA ILE A 200 5.15 -4.04 -9.68
C ILE A 200 3.69 -3.87 -10.12
N ILE A 201 3.09 -4.91 -10.71
CA ILE A 201 1.70 -4.87 -11.19
C ILE A 201 0.73 -4.65 -10.03
N SER A 202 0.91 -5.31 -8.90
CA SER A 202 0.12 -5.07 -7.70
C SER A 202 0.23 -3.62 -7.22
N GLY A 203 1.45 -3.05 -7.27
CA GLY A 203 1.68 -1.65 -6.97
C GLY A 203 0.92 -0.72 -7.92
N ILE A 204 0.97 -0.96 -9.22
CA ILE A 204 0.21 -0.18 -10.22
C ILE A 204 -1.29 -0.24 -9.92
N VAL A 205 -1.83 -1.44 -9.69
CA VAL A 205 -3.26 -1.64 -9.41
C VAL A 205 -3.69 -0.92 -8.14
N LEU A 206 -3.03 -1.19 -7.01
CA LEU A 206 -3.41 -0.60 -5.72
C LEU A 206 -3.09 0.89 -5.64
N GLY A 207 -1.95 1.32 -6.19
CA GLY A 207 -1.60 2.73 -6.25
C GLY A 207 -2.63 3.54 -7.05
N SER A 208 -3.07 3.03 -8.20
CA SER A 208 -4.12 3.67 -9.00
C SER A 208 -5.47 3.67 -8.29
N LEU A 209 -5.85 2.58 -7.63
CA LEU A 209 -7.10 2.52 -6.86
C LEU A 209 -7.06 3.49 -5.68
N TYR A 210 -6.01 3.51 -4.88
CA TYR A 210 -5.91 4.45 -3.76
C TYR A 210 -5.81 5.92 -4.20
N GLY A 211 -5.06 6.18 -5.27
CA GLY A 211 -4.80 7.54 -5.73
C GLY A 211 -5.91 8.15 -6.58
N LEU A 212 -6.70 7.36 -7.30
CA LEU A 212 -7.64 7.86 -8.30
C LEU A 212 -9.08 7.36 -8.13
N MET A 213 -9.33 6.31 -7.33
CA MET A 213 -10.70 5.85 -7.08
C MET A 213 -11.57 6.91 -6.39
N PRO A 214 -11.07 7.66 -5.38
CA PRO A 214 -11.83 8.75 -4.79
C PRO A 214 -12.24 9.80 -5.82
N LEU A 215 -11.33 10.21 -6.71
CA LEU A 215 -11.60 11.13 -7.81
C LEU A 215 -12.64 10.55 -8.78
N TYR A 216 -12.49 9.29 -9.19
CA TYR A 216 -13.45 8.61 -10.06
C TYR A 216 -14.86 8.63 -9.48
N LEU A 217 -15.00 8.27 -8.18
CA LEU A 217 -16.30 8.24 -7.48
C LEU A 217 -16.91 9.65 -7.37
N ASN A 218 -16.09 10.66 -7.10
CA ASN A 218 -16.53 12.05 -7.04
C ASN A 218 -17.05 12.53 -8.41
N HIS A 219 -16.36 12.22 -9.50
CA HIS A 219 -16.80 12.53 -10.87
C HIS A 219 -18.07 11.77 -11.27
N GLN A 220 -18.41 10.65 -10.60
CA GLN A 220 -19.73 9.99 -10.74
C GLN A 220 -20.83 10.65 -9.90
N GLY A 221 -20.55 11.80 -9.27
CA GLY A 221 -21.51 12.57 -8.46
C GLY A 221 -21.69 12.05 -7.03
N MET A 222 -20.79 11.20 -6.53
CA MET A 222 -20.87 10.71 -5.16
C MET A 222 -20.35 11.77 -4.18
N SER A 223 -21.05 11.92 -3.04
CA SER A 223 -20.57 12.75 -1.94
C SER A 223 -19.34 12.15 -1.27
N ASP A 224 -18.53 12.96 -0.61
CA ASP A 224 -17.31 12.52 0.09
C ASP A 224 -17.59 11.41 1.11
N ALA A 225 -18.74 11.49 1.81
CA ALA A 225 -19.18 10.41 2.72
C ALA A 225 -19.38 9.08 1.97
N ASN A 226 -20.03 9.11 0.81
CA ASN A 226 -20.21 7.92 -0.01
C ASN A 226 -18.87 7.40 -0.56
N VAL A 227 -17.96 8.28 -0.96
CA VAL A 227 -16.59 7.90 -1.34
C VAL A 227 -15.91 7.13 -0.20
N GLY A 228 -16.04 7.60 1.04
CA GLY A 228 -15.53 6.90 2.22
C GLY A 228 -16.07 5.47 2.35
N TYR A 229 -17.39 5.27 2.17
CA TYR A 229 -17.99 3.92 2.19
C TYR A 229 -17.46 3.00 1.08
N TRP A 230 -17.31 3.51 -0.14
CA TRP A 230 -16.75 2.75 -1.26
C TRP A 230 -15.29 2.37 -1.04
N MET A 231 -14.51 3.28 -0.48
CA MET A 231 -13.11 3.01 -0.11
C MET A 231 -13.02 2.02 1.06
N ALA A 232 -13.92 2.10 2.04
CA ALA A 232 -14.02 1.10 3.11
C ALA A 232 -14.35 -0.29 2.57
N LEU A 233 -15.30 -0.37 1.61
CA LEU A 233 -15.65 -1.63 0.92
C LEU A 233 -14.43 -2.22 0.20
N LEU A 234 -13.70 -1.40 -0.54
CA LEU A 234 -12.49 -1.79 -1.25
C LEU A 234 -11.43 -2.37 -0.30
N VAL A 235 -11.13 -1.70 0.81
CA VAL A 235 -10.12 -2.15 1.78
C VAL A 235 -10.58 -3.39 2.54
N SER A 236 -11.86 -3.42 2.96
CA SER A 236 -12.45 -4.57 3.66
C SER A 236 -12.39 -5.84 2.82
N SER A 237 -12.57 -5.72 1.51
CA SER A 237 -12.44 -6.85 0.59
C SER A 237 -11.03 -7.46 0.60
N GLY A 238 -10.00 -6.63 0.74
CA GLY A 238 -8.62 -7.08 0.93
C GLY A 238 -8.46 -7.94 2.18
N ILE A 239 -9.06 -7.52 3.32
CA ILE A 239 -9.03 -8.31 4.56
C ILE A 239 -9.69 -9.67 4.37
N VAL A 240 -10.89 -9.68 3.79
CA VAL A 240 -11.68 -10.91 3.56
C VAL A 240 -10.93 -11.84 2.59
N GLY A 241 -10.27 -11.29 1.57
CA GLY A 241 -9.53 -12.05 0.57
C GLY A 241 -8.24 -12.72 1.09
N GLN A 242 -7.57 -12.15 2.11
CA GLN A 242 -6.25 -12.61 2.57
C GLN A 242 -6.23 -14.10 2.95
N TRP A 243 -7.15 -14.51 3.81
CA TRP A 243 -7.16 -15.88 4.32
C TRP A 243 -7.53 -16.93 3.25
N PRO A 244 -8.64 -16.80 2.47
CA PRO A 244 -8.98 -17.79 1.46
C PRO A 244 -7.94 -17.87 0.35
N VAL A 245 -7.43 -16.73 -0.14
CA VAL A 245 -6.44 -16.72 -1.22
C VAL A 245 -5.10 -17.32 -0.75
N GLY A 246 -4.64 -16.99 0.47
CA GLY A 246 -3.44 -17.60 1.04
C GLY A 246 -3.56 -19.13 1.12
N ARG A 247 -4.71 -19.61 1.62
CA ARG A 247 -4.97 -21.06 1.76
C ARG A 247 -5.05 -21.77 0.40
N LEU A 248 -5.64 -21.12 -0.61
CA LEU A 248 -5.66 -21.64 -1.98
C LEU A 248 -4.24 -21.70 -2.57
N ALA A 249 -3.42 -20.67 -2.32
CA ALA A 249 -2.04 -20.62 -2.80
C ALA A 249 -1.16 -21.74 -2.20
N ASP A 250 -1.37 -22.04 -0.90
CA ASP A 250 -0.65 -23.14 -0.25
C ASP A 250 -1.13 -24.52 -0.73
N ARG A 251 -2.45 -24.67 -1.05
CA ARG A 251 -3.04 -25.95 -1.46
C ARG A 251 -2.82 -26.29 -2.94
N TYR A 252 -3.00 -25.31 -3.83
CA TYR A 252 -3.00 -25.51 -5.28
C TYR A 252 -1.76 -24.97 -5.98
N GLY A 253 -0.84 -24.35 -5.22
CA GLY A 253 0.37 -23.74 -5.73
C GLY A 253 0.19 -22.27 -6.11
N ARG A 254 1.21 -21.47 -5.83
CA ARG A 254 1.20 -20.02 -5.95
C ARG A 254 1.05 -19.54 -7.39
N LEU A 255 1.63 -20.25 -8.37
CA LEU A 255 1.56 -19.88 -9.78
C LEU A 255 0.13 -19.97 -10.33
N LEU A 256 -0.60 -21.06 -10.03
CA LEU A 256 -1.98 -21.22 -10.45
C LEU A 256 -2.88 -20.14 -9.82
N VAL A 257 -2.70 -19.89 -8.52
CA VAL A 257 -3.49 -18.86 -7.83
C VAL A 257 -3.18 -17.47 -8.37
N LEU A 258 -1.93 -17.13 -8.70
CA LEU A 258 -1.58 -15.88 -9.38
C LEU A 258 -2.30 -15.72 -10.71
N ARG A 259 -2.36 -16.79 -11.54
CA ARG A 259 -3.09 -16.75 -12.81
C ARG A 259 -4.58 -16.48 -12.61
N ILE A 260 -5.19 -17.17 -11.65
CA ILE A 260 -6.61 -16.99 -11.33
C ILE A 260 -6.86 -15.58 -10.81
N GLN A 261 -6.04 -15.07 -9.87
CA GLN A 261 -6.20 -13.72 -9.33
C GLN A 261 -6.11 -12.65 -10.40
N VAL A 262 -5.10 -12.73 -11.27
CA VAL A 262 -4.91 -11.76 -12.36
C VAL A 262 -6.07 -11.81 -13.34
N PHE A 263 -6.57 -12.99 -13.66
CA PHE A 263 -7.77 -13.17 -14.49
C PHE A 263 -9.01 -12.55 -13.82
N VAL A 264 -9.18 -12.75 -12.51
CA VAL A 264 -10.27 -12.13 -11.72
C VAL A 264 -10.15 -10.60 -11.70
N VAL A 265 -8.93 -10.05 -11.58
CA VAL A 265 -8.69 -8.60 -11.66
C VAL A 265 -9.16 -8.06 -13.02
N ILE A 266 -8.86 -8.77 -14.13
CA ILE A 266 -9.30 -8.36 -15.46
C ILE A 266 -10.83 -8.37 -15.56
N LEU A 267 -11.49 -9.46 -15.15
CA LEU A 267 -12.94 -9.57 -15.20
C LEU A 267 -13.65 -8.53 -14.33
N ALA A 268 -13.17 -8.31 -13.11
CA ALA A 268 -13.72 -7.32 -12.20
C ALA A 268 -13.54 -5.89 -12.75
N SER A 269 -12.38 -5.59 -13.35
CA SER A 269 -12.16 -4.30 -14.01
C SER A 269 -13.08 -4.08 -15.21
N ILE A 270 -13.34 -5.11 -16.01
CA ILE A 270 -14.32 -5.04 -17.11
C ILE A 270 -15.74 -4.83 -16.57
N ALA A 271 -16.12 -5.50 -15.49
CA ALA A 271 -17.41 -5.32 -14.84
C ALA A 271 -17.61 -3.87 -14.33
N MET A 272 -16.55 -3.24 -13.82
CA MET A 272 -16.56 -1.83 -13.42
C MET A 272 -16.84 -0.87 -14.59
N LEU A 273 -16.45 -1.22 -15.81
CA LEU A 273 -16.72 -0.41 -17.01
C LEU A 273 -18.21 -0.37 -17.38
N GLY A 274 -18.94 -1.45 -17.07
CA GLY A 274 -20.36 -1.60 -17.43
C GLY A 274 -21.33 -0.93 -16.47
N ASN A 275 -20.89 -0.39 -15.34
CA ASN A 275 -21.71 0.11 -14.23
C ASN A 275 -22.76 -0.89 -13.70
N TYR A 276 -22.69 -2.15 -14.11
CA TYR A 276 -23.53 -3.21 -13.59
C TYR A 276 -22.90 -3.81 -12.34
N ALA A 277 -23.64 -3.83 -11.24
CA ALA A 277 -23.19 -4.44 -9.99
C ALA A 277 -21.82 -3.89 -9.48
N MET A 278 -21.69 -2.56 -9.39
CA MET A 278 -20.47 -1.86 -9.00
C MET A 278 -19.91 -2.35 -7.65
N ALA A 279 -20.76 -2.59 -6.65
CA ALA A 279 -20.34 -3.02 -5.32
C ALA A 279 -19.66 -4.41 -5.33
N PRO A 280 -20.27 -5.47 -5.88
CA PRO A 280 -19.59 -6.76 -5.96
C PRO A 280 -18.39 -6.75 -6.90
N ALA A 281 -18.39 -5.98 -7.99
CA ALA A 281 -17.24 -5.84 -8.87
C ALA A 281 -16.06 -5.20 -8.15
N LEU A 282 -16.27 -4.11 -7.42
CA LEU A 282 -15.25 -3.44 -6.62
C LEU A 282 -14.74 -4.33 -5.47
N PHE A 283 -15.65 -5.06 -4.81
CA PHE A 283 -15.28 -6.01 -3.76
C PHE A 283 -14.38 -7.14 -4.29
N ILE A 284 -14.72 -7.73 -5.43
CA ILE A 284 -13.93 -8.77 -6.08
C ILE A 284 -12.57 -8.22 -6.56
N LEU A 285 -12.58 -7.01 -7.15
CA LEU A 285 -11.37 -6.33 -7.58
C LEU A 285 -10.42 -6.07 -6.39
N GLY A 286 -10.96 -5.64 -5.25
CA GLY A 286 -10.20 -5.45 -4.03
C GLY A 286 -9.68 -6.77 -3.46
N CYS A 287 -10.50 -7.81 -3.35
CA CYS A 287 -10.05 -9.14 -2.91
C CYS A 287 -8.85 -9.63 -3.72
N ALA A 288 -8.94 -9.59 -5.05
CA ALA A 288 -7.86 -10.05 -5.93
C ALA A 288 -6.64 -9.10 -5.92
N GLY A 289 -6.86 -7.79 -5.94
CA GLY A 289 -5.81 -6.77 -5.98
C GLY A 289 -4.95 -6.75 -4.72
N PHE A 290 -5.56 -6.71 -3.52
CA PHE A 290 -4.82 -6.67 -2.25
C PHE A 290 -4.06 -7.96 -1.95
N THR A 291 -4.53 -9.09 -2.45
CA THR A 291 -3.88 -10.38 -2.22
C THR A 291 -2.83 -10.72 -3.28
N LEU A 292 -2.75 -9.96 -4.37
CA LEU A 292 -1.79 -10.18 -5.45
C LEU A 292 -0.33 -10.01 -4.97
N TYR A 293 -0.06 -8.95 -4.21
CA TYR A 293 1.27 -8.69 -3.66
C TYR A 293 1.79 -9.82 -2.77
N PRO A 294 1.07 -10.27 -1.70
CA PRO A 294 1.58 -11.33 -0.84
C PRO A 294 1.76 -12.67 -1.57
N VAL A 295 0.92 -13.01 -2.55
CA VAL A 295 1.09 -14.25 -3.32
C VAL A 295 2.29 -14.16 -4.27
N ALA A 296 2.48 -13.03 -4.95
CA ALA A 296 3.64 -12.78 -5.81
C ALA A 296 4.95 -12.77 -5.00
N MET A 297 4.94 -12.15 -3.81
CA MET A 297 6.06 -12.15 -2.88
C MET A 297 6.40 -13.57 -2.42
N SER A 298 5.39 -14.32 -2.02
CA SER A 298 5.55 -15.72 -1.59
C SER A 298 6.14 -16.59 -2.70
N TRP A 299 5.70 -16.39 -3.94
CA TRP A 299 6.28 -17.04 -5.12
C TRP A 299 7.75 -16.70 -5.31
N ALA A 300 8.11 -15.40 -5.24
CA ALA A 300 9.50 -14.96 -5.42
C ALA A 300 10.43 -15.50 -4.35
N CYS A 301 9.93 -15.72 -3.14
CA CYS A 301 10.71 -16.20 -2.00
C CYS A 301 10.87 -17.72 -1.93
N GLU A 302 10.15 -18.50 -2.75
CA GLU A 302 10.18 -19.98 -2.69
C GLU A 302 11.58 -20.59 -2.84
N LYS A 303 12.41 -20.01 -3.72
CA LYS A 303 13.76 -20.52 -4.05
C LYS A 303 14.87 -19.66 -3.49
N VAL A 304 14.55 -18.81 -2.52
CA VAL A 304 15.51 -17.88 -1.91
C VAL A 304 16.08 -18.50 -0.65
N LEU A 305 17.40 -18.44 -0.49
CA LEU A 305 18.08 -18.94 0.70
C LEU A 305 17.72 -18.09 1.93
N PRO A 306 17.67 -18.65 3.14
CA PRO A 306 17.23 -17.94 4.35
C PRO A 306 17.98 -16.63 4.61
N HIS A 307 19.31 -16.57 4.37
CA HIS A 307 20.13 -15.36 4.53
C HIS A 307 19.86 -14.28 3.47
N GLN A 308 19.18 -14.61 2.37
CA GLN A 308 18.84 -13.70 1.28
C GLN A 308 17.38 -13.19 1.37
N LEU A 309 16.55 -13.77 2.24
CA LEU A 309 15.12 -13.46 2.33
C LEU A 309 14.86 -11.97 2.64
N VAL A 310 15.66 -11.37 3.51
CA VAL A 310 15.53 -9.94 3.85
C VAL A 310 15.77 -9.06 2.61
N ALA A 311 16.85 -9.31 1.87
CA ALA A 311 17.17 -8.57 0.65
C ALA A 311 16.11 -8.78 -0.44
N MET A 312 15.58 -9.99 -0.58
CA MET A 312 14.49 -10.28 -1.50
C MET A 312 13.23 -9.53 -1.10
N ASN A 313 12.83 -9.56 0.16
CA ASN A 313 11.65 -8.83 0.64
C ASN A 313 11.76 -7.32 0.38
N GLN A 314 12.93 -6.72 0.65
CA GLN A 314 13.20 -5.32 0.32
C GLN A 314 13.07 -5.04 -1.18
N THR A 315 13.60 -5.93 -2.03
CA THR A 315 13.49 -5.84 -3.49
C THR A 315 12.03 -5.85 -3.96
N LEU A 316 11.21 -6.74 -3.38
CA LEU A 316 9.79 -6.88 -3.72
C LEU A 316 8.98 -5.68 -3.23
N LEU A 317 9.27 -5.17 -2.04
CA LEU A 317 8.63 -3.95 -1.52
C LEU A 317 8.99 -2.72 -2.38
N MET A 318 10.25 -2.57 -2.78
CA MET A 318 10.69 -1.52 -3.72
C MET A 318 9.96 -1.66 -5.06
N SER A 319 9.84 -2.87 -5.58
CA SER A 319 9.12 -3.15 -6.83
C SER A 319 7.65 -2.74 -6.75
N TYR A 320 6.99 -3.09 -5.65
CA TYR A 320 5.63 -2.66 -5.35
C TYR A 320 5.51 -1.13 -5.30
N THR A 321 6.44 -0.46 -4.60
CA THR A 321 6.41 0.99 -4.45
C THR A 321 6.67 1.71 -5.78
N VAL A 322 7.55 1.17 -6.64
CA VAL A 322 7.74 1.68 -8.01
C VAL A 322 6.45 1.56 -8.82
N GLY A 323 5.74 0.42 -8.72
CA GLY A 323 4.42 0.27 -9.33
C GLY A 323 3.41 1.29 -8.82
N SER A 324 3.34 1.48 -7.50
CA SER A 324 2.43 2.44 -6.86
C SER A 324 2.74 3.90 -7.21
N LEU A 325 3.99 4.23 -7.50
CA LEU A 325 4.40 5.52 -8.01
C LEU A 325 3.94 5.73 -9.46
N LEU A 326 4.16 4.74 -10.33
CA LEU A 326 3.85 4.85 -11.75
C LEU A 326 2.34 4.79 -12.04
N GLY A 327 1.61 3.98 -11.26
CA GLY A 327 0.19 3.71 -11.46
C GLY A 327 -0.66 4.97 -11.55
N PRO A 328 -0.75 5.79 -10.50
CA PRO A 328 -1.59 6.99 -10.51
C PRO A 328 -1.17 8.03 -11.58
N ALA A 329 0.15 8.23 -11.77
CA ALA A 329 0.66 9.18 -12.75
C ALA A 329 0.25 8.81 -14.18
N MET A 330 0.50 7.57 -14.60
CA MET A 330 0.16 7.11 -15.94
C MET A 330 -1.35 7.04 -16.16
N THR A 331 -2.07 6.51 -15.18
CA THR A 331 -3.52 6.33 -15.27
C THR A 331 -4.24 7.68 -15.32
N SER A 332 -3.84 8.65 -14.52
CA SER A 332 -4.46 9.96 -14.49
C SER A 332 -4.28 10.76 -15.80
N MET A 333 -3.12 10.61 -16.47
CA MET A 333 -2.90 11.20 -17.79
C MET A 333 -3.86 10.64 -18.83
N LEU A 334 -4.10 9.32 -18.79
CA LEU A 334 -5.06 8.68 -19.68
C LEU A 334 -6.50 9.11 -19.36
N MET A 335 -6.86 9.16 -18.08
CA MET A 335 -8.19 9.61 -17.62
C MET A 335 -8.45 11.05 -18.09
N GLN A 336 -7.49 11.97 -17.95
CA GLN A 336 -7.61 13.36 -18.38
C GLN A 336 -7.83 13.49 -19.90
N SER A 337 -7.16 12.63 -20.71
CA SER A 337 -7.19 12.74 -22.15
C SER A 337 -8.47 12.16 -22.78
N TYR A 338 -9.09 11.18 -22.13
CA TYR A 338 -10.19 10.43 -22.74
C TYR A 338 -11.40 10.27 -21.82
N SER A 339 -11.28 9.55 -20.68
CA SER A 339 -12.39 9.24 -19.78
C SER A 339 -11.90 8.68 -18.46
N ASP A 340 -12.63 8.93 -17.38
CA ASP A 340 -12.37 8.38 -16.04
C ASP A 340 -12.43 6.85 -16.01
N ARG A 341 -13.19 6.23 -16.92
CA ARG A 341 -13.27 4.76 -17.06
C ARG A 341 -11.93 4.13 -17.41
N LEU A 342 -10.97 4.90 -17.93
CA LEU A 342 -9.62 4.40 -18.23
C LEU A 342 -8.84 3.97 -16.99
N LEU A 343 -9.27 4.32 -15.78
CA LEU A 343 -8.78 3.72 -14.55
C LEU A 343 -8.87 2.18 -14.63
N PHE A 344 -10.02 1.65 -14.98
CA PHE A 344 -10.23 0.19 -15.02
C PHE A 344 -9.66 -0.45 -16.28
N VAL A 345 -9.63 0.27 -17.40
CA VAL A 345 -8.96 -0.19 -18.63
C VAL A 345 -7.46 -0.35 -18.39
N MET A 346 -6.83 0.62 -17.71
CA MET A 346 -5.41 0.54 -17.36
C MET A 346 -5.11 -0.64 -16.43
N ILE A 347 -5.93 -0.82 -15.39
CA ILE A 347 -5.81 -1.97 -14.46
C ILE A 347 -5.94 -3.29 -15.23
N ALA A 348 -6.97 -3.44 -16.07
CA ALA A 348 -7.15 -4.63 -16.88
C ALA A 348 -5.98 -4.86 -17.86
N GLY A 349 -5.46 -3.80 -18.49
CA GLY A 349 -4.35 -3.87 -19.43
C GLY A 349 -3.06 -4.36 -18.79
N VAL A 350 -2.65 -3.77 -17.64
CA VAL A 350 -1.43 -4.22 -16.95
C VAL A 350 -1.60 -5.64 -16.38
N ALA A 351 -2.80 -5.98 -15.92
CA ALA A 351 -3.11 -7.32 -15.46
C ALA A 351 -3.02 -8.33 -16.63
N LEU A 352 -3.52 -7.98 -17.82
CA LEU A 352 -3.43 -8.83 -19.01
C LEU A 352 -1.97 -9.07 -19.43
N VAL A 353 -1.14 -8.04 -19.44
CA VAL A 353 0.31 -8.18 -19.71
C VAL A 353 0.94 -9.15 -18.72
N TYR A 354 0.62 -9.03 -17.44
CA TYR A 354 1.15 -9.94 -16.42
C TYR A 354 0.62 -11.38 -16.60
N LEU A 355 -0.65 -11.55 -16.93
CA LEU A 355 -1.23 -12.87 -17.22
C LEU A 355 -0.49 -13.56 -18.38
N MET A 356 -0.20 -12.84 -19.47
CA MET A 356 0.58 -13.37 -20.57
C MET A 356 1.98 -13.81 -20.16
N MET A 357 2.64 -13.08 -19.23
CA MET A 357 3.93 -13.50 -18.66
C MET A 357 3.81 -14.78 -17.83
N LEU A 358 2.74 -14.91 -17.04
CA LEU A 358 2.49 -16.08 -16.20
C LEU A 358 2.16 -17.33 -17.03
N LEU A 359 1.46 -17.18 -18.15
CA LEU A 359 1.08 -18.31 -19.04
C LEU A 359 2.26 -18.88 -19.82
N LYS A 360 3.31 -18.06 -20.09
CA LYS A 360 4.53 -18.53 -20.74
C LYS A 360 5.38 -19.46 -19.88
N LYS A 361 5.12 -19.53 -18.57
CA LYS A 361 5.85 -20.43 -17.68
C LYS A 361 5.12 -21.76 -17.57
N PRO A 362 5.77 -22.91 -17.88
CA PRO A 362 5.15 -24.22 -17.72
C PRO A 362 4.87 -24.51 -16.23
N ASP A 363 3.79 -25.23 -15.98
CA ASP A 363 3.45 -25.75 -14.65
C ASP A 363 4.47 -26.82 -14.26
N HIS A 364 5.34 -26.52 -13.31
CA HIS A 364 6.05 -27.58 -12.60
C HIS A 364 5.03 -28.18 -11.61
N HIS A 365 4.51 -29.37 -11.94
CA HIS A 365 3.73 -30.15 -10.98
C HIS A 365 4.54 -30.28 -9.69
N HIS A 366 4.00 -29.78 -8.60
CA HIS A 366 4.47 -30.16 -7.27
C HIS A 366 4.26 -31.66 -7.14
N THR A 367 5.34 -32.44 -7.19
CA THR A 367 5.31 -33.78 -6.62
C THR A 367 5.06 -33.57 -5.12
N PRO A 368 3.95 -34.07 -4.55
CA PRO A 368 3.75 -33.98 -3.13
C PRO A 368 4.94 -34.67 -2.47
N LEU A 369 5.62 -33.95 -1.57
CA LEU A 369 6.59 -34.55 -0.67
C LEU A 369 5.85 -35.70 0.02
N ALA A 370 6.19 -36.94 -0.37
CA ALA A 370 5.72 -38.12 0.30
C ALA A 370 6.07 -37.96 1.77
N ALA A 371 5.05 -38.08 2.61
CA ALA A 371 5.19 -38.15 4.05
C ALA A 371 6.17 -39.30 4.35
N ALA A 372 7.34 -38.95 4.89
CA ALA A 372 8.25 -39.86 5.54
C ALA A 372 8.37 -39.44 7.01
#